data_41a499b7399c12f1f9c459af8f33a8e7
#
_entry.id   41a499b7399c12f1f9c459af8f33a8e7
#
_cell.length_a   1.000
_cell.length_b   1.000
_cell.length_c   1.000
_cell.angle_alpha   90.00
_cell.angle_beta   90.00
_cell.angle_gamma   90.00
#
_symmetry.space_group_name_H-M   'P 1'
#
loop_
_entity.id
_entity.type
_entity.pdbx_description
1 polymer ?
#
loop_
_entity_poly.entity_id
_entity_poly.type
_entity_poly.pdbx_seq_one_letter_code
_entity_poly.pdbx_strand_id
1 'polypeptide(L)'
;MIRRPKPERFRLRRTMMFMNAQKPGLIKDAYIYGCDSIMLDLEDAVAENQKDAARFSLYHALTTIDYGNTEVIVRINGLDTPHWQEDIRVCVAGGADGIRIAKCESAQDVHTVEAAVEAAEKEFGVEVGRTLLMAALESPKGILNAYEICSASDRMFGVAISGGDFRKCMQTKFSPDGVDMLAARGQMLLAARAAGIQCFDTVFTDLDDNEGFKAEVLQNKAMGFDGKSL
;
A
#
# COMPACT_ATOMS: atom_id res chain seq x y z
N MET A 1 22.58 10.48 4.86
CA MET A 1 21.13 10.11 4.88
C MET A 1 20.43 11.02 3.88
N ILE A 2 19.78 10.44 2.88
CA ILE A 2 18.94 11.18 1.92
C ILE A 2 17.67 11.59 2.65
N ARG A 3 17.38 12.90 2.70
CA ARG A 3 16.12 13.39 3.26
C ARG A 3 15.13 13.59 2.10
N ARG A 4 14.10 12.77 2.06
CA ARG A 4 13.00 12.94 1.12
C ARG A 4 12.15 14.17 1.51
N PRO A 5 11.59 14.90 0.53
CA PRO A 5 10.66 15.98 0.84
C PRO A 5 9.42 15.44 1.55
N LYS A 6 8.64 16.34 2.15
CA LYS A 6 7.34 15.95 2.73
C LYS A 6 6.45 15.41 1.61
N PRO A 7 5.84 14.23 1.77
CA PRO A 7 4.98 13.65 0.73
C PRO A 7 3.71 14.47 0.55
N GLU A 8 3.23 14.50 -0.68
CA GLU A 8 1.97 15.14 -1.03
C GLU A 8 0.81 14.16 -0.85
N ARG A 9 -0.20 14.53 -0.06
CA ARG A 9 -1.41 13.70 0.11
C ARG A 9 -2.11 13.46 -1.22
N PHE A 10 -2.17 14.48 -2.08
CA PHE A 10 -2.79 14.40 -3.41
C PHE A 10 -1.72 14.60 -4.49
N ARG A 11 -1.37 13.53 -5.16
CA ARG A 11 -0.49 13.50 -6.32
C ARG A 11 -0.98 12.44 -7.30
N LEU A 12 -0.41 12.39 -8.51
CA LEU A 12 -0.66 11.29 -9.43
C LEU A 12 -0.04 10.00 -8.89
N ARG A 13 -0.84 8.94 -8.83
CA ARG A 13 -0.43 7.57 -8.44
C ARG A 13 -1.10 6.56 -9.37
N ARG A 14 -0.76 6.64 -10.65
CA ARG A 14 -1.34 5.76 -11.69
C ARG A 14 -0.80 4.34 -11.59
N THR A 15 0.45 4.21 -11.17
CA THR A 15 1.20 2.96 -11.08
C THR A 15 1.84 2.83 -9.71
N MET A 16 1.56 1.71 -9.02
CA MET A 16 2.13 1.35 -7.72
C MET A 16 2.80 -0.02 -7.86
N MET A 17 4.12 -0.03 -8.03
CA MET A 17 4.87 -1.26 -8.32
C MET A 17 5.35 -1.94 -7.03
N PHE A 18 4.90 -3.18 -6.80
CA PHE A 18 5.34 -3.99 -5.67
C PHE A 18 6.76 -4.52 -5.84
N MET A 19 7.54 -4.44 -4.78
CA MET A 19 8.89 -4.97 -4.69
C MET A 19 9.15 -5.61 -3.34
N ASN A 20 9.72 -6.82 -3.35
CA ASN A 20 10.17 -7.47 -2.12
C ASN A 20 11.30 -6.67 -1.46
N ALA A 21 11.07 -6.15 -0.25
CA ALA A 21 12.04 -5.32 0.49
C ALA A 21 13.33 -6.07 0.87
N GLN A 22 13.31 -7.41 0.85
CA GLN A 22 14.47 -8.26 1.12
C GLN A 22 15.41 -8.42 -0.10
N LYS A 23 14.98 -8.00 -1.30
CA LYS A 23 15.75 -8.19 -2.53
C LYS A 23 16.46 -6.88 -2.96
N PRO A 24 17.66 -6.57 -2.43
CA PRO A 24 18.34 -5.30 -2.72
C PRO A 24 18.62 -5.10 -4.22
N GLY A 25 18.81 -6.18 -4.98
CA GLY A 25 19.00 -6.12 -6.44
C GLY A 25 17.79 -5.57 -7.20
N LEU A 26 16.57 -5.70 -6.65
CA LEU A 26 15.36 -5.14 -7.24
C LEU A 26 15.12 -3.70 -6.79
N ILE A 27 15.30 -3.42 -5.50
CA ILE A 27 14.93 -2.14 -4.91
C ILE A 27 15.92 -1.01 -5.22
N LYS A 28 17.21 -1.34 -5.47
CA LYS A 28 18.26 -0.34 -5.72
C LYS A 28 18.03 0.48 -6.99
N ASP A 29 17.43 -0.12 -8.01
CA ASP A 29 17.22 0.48 -9.32
C ASP A 29 15.73 0.74 -9.61
N ALA A 30 14.86 0.72 -8.59
CA ALA A 30 13.41 0.82 -8.75
C ALA A 30 12.95 2.08 -9.49
N TYR A 31 13.68 3.18 -9.39
CA TYR A 31 13.40 4.44 -10.07
C TYR A 31 13.49 4.36 -11.61
N ILE A 32 14.23 3.38 -12.18
CA ILE A 32 14.38 3.25 -13.64
C ILE A 32 13.07 2.87 -14.35
N TYR A 33 12.13 2.27 -13.62
CA TYR A 33 10.84 1.85 -14.18
C TYR A 33 9.86 3.01 -14.38
N GLY A 34 10.15 4.19 -13.83
CA GLY A 34 9.35 5.40 -14.03
C GLY A 34 7.92 5.31 -13.46
N CYS A 35 7.67 4.43 -12.48
CA CYS A 35 6.38 4.35 -11.82
C CYS A 35 6.17 5.56 -10.88
N ASP A 36 4.90 5.94 -10.68
CA ASP A 36 4.57 7.06 -9.78
C ASP A 36 4.88 6.71 -8.31
N SER A 37 4.65 5.44 -7.92
CA SER A 37 4.97 4.94 -6.57
C SER A 37 5.58 3.55 -6.63
N ILE A 38 6.50 3.24 -5.74
CA ILE A 38 6.96 1.89 -5.43
C ILE A 38 6.39 1.46 -4.08
N MET A 39 6.05 0.18 -3.99
CA MET A 39 5.53 -0.47 -2.79
C MET A 39 6.58 -1.46 -2.29
N LEU A 40 7.37 -1.08 -1.29
CA LEU A 40 8.35 -1.98 -0.67
C LEU A 40 7.62 -2.88 0.34
N ASP A 41 7.66 -4.18 0.10
CA ASP A 41 6.84 -5.14 0.83
C ASP A 41 7.61 -5.84 1.94
N LEU A 42 7.12 -5.74 3.18
CA LEU A 42 7.59 -6.47 4.37
C LEU A 42 6.67 -7.64 4.74
N GLU A 43 5.51 -7.76 4.10
CA GLU A 43 4.48 -8.75 4.45
C GLU A 43 4.66 -10.06 3.68
N ASP A 44 3.75 -10.41 2.80
CA ASP A 44 3.66 -11.73 2.14
C ASP A 44 4.87 -12.08 1.27
N ALA A 45 5.54 -11.08 0.70
CA ALA A 45 6.75 -11.32 -0.10
C ALA A 45 7.97 -11.75 0.74
N VAL A 46 7.91 -11.64 2.06
CA VAL A 46 9.02 -11.90 2.98
C VAL A 46 8.69 -13.07 3.91
N ALA A 47 9.53 -14.10 3.88
CA ALA A 47 9.37 -15.25 4.79
C ALA A 47 9.49 -14.83 6.27
N GLU A 48 8.79 -15.55 7.16
CA GLU A 48 8.72 -15.25 8.59
C GLU A 48 10.10 -15.11 9.23
N ASN A 49 11.02 -16.01 8.94
CA ASN A 49 12.38 -16.01 9.48
C ASN A 49 13.32 -14.97 8.83
N GLN A 50 12.81 -14.14 7.92
CA GLN A 50 13.55 -13.12 7.19
C GLN A 50 13.04 -11.70 7.46
N LYS A 51 12.04 -11.54 8.33
CA LYS A 51 11.42 -10.22 8.61
C LYS A 51 12.46 -9.19 9.10
N ASP A 52 13.37 -9.58 9.99
CA ASP A 52 14.44 -8.68 10.49
C ASP A 52 15.43 -8.29 9.39
N ALA A 53 15.84 -9.24 8.55
CA ALA A 53 16.73 -8.97 7.43
C ALA A 53 16.08 -8.04 6.40
N ALA A 54 14.77 -8.18 6.17
CA ALA A 54 14.01 -7.31 5.29
C ALA A 54 13.92 -5.88 5.84
N ARG A 55 13.67 -5.71 7.14
CA ARG A 55 13.70 -4.39 7.81
C ARG A 55 15.06 -3.71 7.69
N PHE A 56 16.14 -4.46 7.92
CA PHE A 56 17.50 -3.96 7.75
C PHE A 56 17.75 -3.49 6.31
N SER A 57 17.42 -4.31 5.32
CA SER A 57 17.52 -3.97 3.90
C SER A 57 16.70 -2.74 3.54
N LEU A 58 15.46 -2.68 4.02
CA LEU A 58 14.55 -1.55 3.81
C LEU A 58 15.13 -0.24 4.37
N TYR A 59 15.62 -0.24 5.61
CA TYR A 59 16.21 0.94 6.23
C TYR A 59 17.38 1.48 5.40
N HIS A 60 18.29 0.61 4.99
CA HIS A 60 19.41 1.01 4.14
C HIS A 60 18.95 1.53 2.79
N ALA A 61 17.98 0.89 2.15
CA ALA A 61 17.43 1.38 0.89
C ALA A 61 16.82 2.78 1.03
N LEU A 62 15.99 3.01 2.04
CA LEU A 62 15.34 4.31 2.29
C LEU A 62 16.34 5.44 2.59
N THR A 63 17.48 5.11 3.23
CA THR A 63 18.45 6.11 3.68
C THR A 63 19.59 6.38 2.69
N THR A 64 19.81 5.50 1.71
CA THR A 64 20.95 5.57 0.79
C THR A 64 20.60 5.69 -0.68
N ILE A 65 19.37 5.28 -1.08
CA ILE A 65 18.95 5.31 -2.48
C ILE A 65 18.10 6.55 -2.74
N ASP A 66 18.47 7.31 -3.75
CA ASP A 66 17.65 8.41 -4.24
C ASP A 66 16.68 7.88 -5.30
N TYR A 67 15.41 7.77 -4.92
CA TYR A 67 14.34 7.35 -5.84
C TYR A 67 13.76 8.52 -6.67
N GLY A 68 14.37 9.71 -6.59
CA GLY A 68 13.93 10.90 -7.32
C GLY A 68 12.49 11.27 -6.98
N ASN A 69 11.67 11.43 -8.01
CA ASN A 69 10.25 11.78 -7.86
C ASN A 69 9.33 10.57 -7.58
N THR A 70 9.87 9.35 -7.59
CA THR A 70 9.08 8.14 -7.27
C THR A 70 8.75 8.11 -5.78
N GLU A 71 7.47 8.03 -5.45
CA GLU A 71 7.01 7.91 -4.08
C GLU A 71 7.35 6.53 -3.51
N VAL A 72 7.75 6.47 -2.25
CA VAL A 72 8.11 5.21 -1.59
C VAL A 72 7.12 4.90 -0.47
N ILE A 73 6.30 3.91 -0.69
CA ILE A 73 5.33 3.39 0.26
C ILE A 73 5.80 2.02 0.75
N VAL A 74 5.57 1.70 2.01
CA VAL A 74 5.93 0.41 2.59
C VAL A 74 4.68 -0.32 3.04
N ARG A 75 4.47 -1.56 2.57
CA ARG A 75 3.46 -2.43 3.14
C ARG A 75 4.04 -3.13 4.37
N ILE A 76 3.47 -2.83 5.53
CA ILE A 76 3.82 -3.44 6.81
C ILE A 76 3.10 -4.76 7.03
N ASN A 77 3.58 -5.57 7.95
CA ASN A 77 2.89 -6.78 8.38
C ASN A 77 1.55 -6.46 9.04
N GLY A 78 0.62 -7.43 9.00
CA GLY A 78 -0.69 -7.29 9.61
C GLY A 78 -0.62 -7.08 11.14
N LEU A 79 -1.64 -6.41 11.68
CA LEU A 79 -1.72 -6.08 13.12
C LEU A 79 -1.88 -7.31 14.02
N ASP A 80 -2.23 -8.44 13.46
CA ASP A 80 -2.29 -9.77 14.09
C ASP A 80 -0.93 -10.45 14.27
N THR A 81 0.15 -9.84 13.76
CA THR A 81 1.52 -10.35 13.84
C THR A 81 2.36 -9.57 14.86
N PRO A 82 3.50 -10.07 15.35
CA PRO A 82 4.39 -9.33 16.25
C PRO A 82 5.30 -8.32 15.52
N HIS A 83 5.19 -8.15 14.19
CA HIS A 83 6.18 -7.45 13.37
C HIS A 83 5.84 -5.98 13.08
N TRP A 84 4.57 -5.62 13.02
CA TRP A 84 4.10 -4.35 12.49
C TRP A 84 4.66 -3.10 13.23
N GLN A 85 4.89 -3.18 14.55
CA GLN A 85 5.44 -2.04 15.31
C GLN A 85 6.87 -1.71 14.86
N GLU A 86 7.72 -2.75 14.75
CA GLU A 86 9.09 -2.55 14.28
C GLU A 86 9.14 -2.16 12.80
N ASP A 87 8.21 -2.65 11.98
CA ASP A 87 8.08 -2.21 10.59
C ASP A 87 7.79 -0.70 10.53
N ILE A 88 6.86 -0.18 11.34
CA ILE A 88 6.54 1.25 11.41
C ILE A 88 7.76 2.05 11.84
N ARG A 89 8.48 1.62 12.88
CA ARG A 89 9.69 2.29 13.36
C ARG A 89 10.74 2.43 12.26
N VAL A 90 10.98 1.36 11.53
CA VAL A 90 11.94 1.34 10.41
C VAL A 90 11.48 2.23 9.26
N CYS A 91 10.19 2.23 8.91
CA CYS A 91 9.63 3.08 7.88
C CYS A 91 9.83 4.56 8.20
N VAL A 92 9.47 4.97 9.42
CA VAL A 92 9.55 6.36 9.87
C VAL A 92 11.02 6.80 9.99
N ALA A 93 11.87 6.00 10.64
CA ALA A 93 13.29 6.28 10.77
C ALA A 93 14.02 6.38 9.42
N GLY A 94 13.63 5.55 8.45
CA GLY A 94 14.17 5.55 7.09
C GLY A 94 13.60 6.66 6.20
N GLY A 95 12.49 7.28 6.59
CA GLY A 95 11.87 8.38 5.85
C GLY A 95 10.99 7.92 4.68
N ALA A 96 10.31 6.80 4.80
CA ALA A 96 9.27 6.39 3.85
C ALA A 96 8.21 7.49 3.68
N ASP A 97 7.62 7.60 2.50
CA ASP A 97 6.60 8.61 2.24
C ASP A 97 5.23 8.21 2.82
N GLY A 98 4.96 6.91 2.85
CA GLY A 98 3.72 6.38 3.41
C GLY A 98 3.83 4.92 3.82
N ILE A 99 2.83 4.49 4.58
CA ILE A 99 2.65 3.12 5.06
C ILE A 99 1.35 2.57 4.50
N ARG A 100 1.40 1.36 3.92
CA ARG A 100 0.23 0.58 3.56
C ARG A 100 -0.06 -0.42 4.67
N ILE A 101 -1.24 -0.28 5.27
CA ILE A 101 -1.76 -1.15 6.32
C ILE A 101 -2.31 -2.41 5.67
N ALA A 102 -1.67 -3.56 5.87
CA ALA A 102 -2.17 -4.85 5.38
C ALA A 102 -3.41 -5.29 6.18
N LYS A 103 -4.31 -6.01 5.51
CA LYS A 103 -5.48 -6.66 6.13
C LYS A 103 -6.31 -5.71 7.02
N CYS A 104 -6.47 -4.46 6.59
CA CYS A 104 -7.22 -3.45 7.32
C CYS A 104 -8.73 -3.77 7.27
N GLU A 105 -9.37 -3.90 8.43
CA GLU A 105 -10.77 -4.28 8.55
C GLU A 105 -11.64 -3.29 9.32
N SER A 106 -11.03 -2.28 9.96
CA SER A 106 -11.75 -1.30 10.77
C SER A 106 -11.04 0.05 10.84
N ALA A 107 -11.79 1.11 11.19
CA ALA A 107 -11.22 2.42 11.54
C ALA A 107 -10.23 2.32 12.72
N GLN A 108 -10.47 1.38 13.66
CA GLN A 108 -9.58 1.16 14.79
C GLN A 108 -8.19 0.68 14.36
N ASP A 109 -8.09 -0.13 13.29
CA ASP A 109 -6.80 -0.55 12.76
C ASP A 109 -6.00 0.66 12.26
N VAL A 110 -6.67 1.60 11.56
CA VAL A 110 -6.05 2.85 11.11
C VAL A 110 -5.59 3.68 12.31
N HIS A 111 -6.42 3.88 13.32
CA HIS A 111 -6.05 4.64 14.53
C HIS A 111 -4.89 4.00 15.29
N THR A 112 -4.84 2.68 15.35
CA THR A 112 -3.74 1.93 16.00
C THR A 112 -2.42 2.19 15.27
N VAL A 113 -2.42 2.11 13.93
CA VAL A 113 -1.22 2.40 13.13
C VAL A 113 -0.85 3.88 13.21
N GLU A 114 -1.81 4.79 13.13
CA GLU A 114 -1.57 6.24 13.24
C GLU A 114 -0.89 6.61 14.54
N ALA A 115 -1.37 6.08 15.67
CA ALA A 115 -0.77 6.31 16.99
C ALA A 115 0.68 5.81 17.05
N ALA A 116 0.97 4.64 16.48
CA ALA A 116 2.31 4.09 16.43
C ALA A 116 3.25 4.91 15.50
N VAL A 117 2.72 5.38 14.36
CA VAL A 117 3.46 6.27 13.44
C VAL A 117 3.80 7.59 14.15
N GLU A 118 2.84 8.21 14.84
CA GLU A 118 3.07 9.45 15.58
C GLU A 118 4.12 9.27 16.68
N ALA A 119 4.08 8.16 17.39
CA ALA A 119 5.09 7.83 18.40
C ALA A 119 6.49 7.69 17.79
N ALA A 120 6.60 7.00 16.65
CA ALA A 120 7.86 6.83 15.93
C ALA A 120 8.35 8.17 15.34
N GLU A 121 7.48 9.02 14.79
CA GLU A 121 7.86 10.36 14.31
C GLU A 121 8.48 11.21 15.43
N LYS A 122 7.88 11.19 16.63
CA LYS A 122 8.42 11.87 17.81
C LYS A 122 9.75 11.27 18.24
N GLU A 123 9.88 9.96 18.28
CA GLU A 123 11.10 9.25 18.69
C GLU A 123 12.29 9.57 17.78
N PHE A 124 12.06 9.57 16.45
CA PHE A 124 13.12 9.78 15.47
C PHE A 124 13.28 11.24 15.04
N GLY A 125 12.56 12.18 15.65
CA GLY A 125 12.64 13.60 15.34
C GLY A 125 12.14 13.93 13.92
N VAL A 126 11.18 13.14 13.42
CA VAL A 126 10.47 13.40 12.17
C VAL A 126 9.29 14.32 12.46
N GLU A 127 8.94 15.20 11.53
CA GLU A 127 7.75 16.06 11.66
C GLU A 127 6.50 15.21 11.85
N VAL A 128 5.77 15.43 12.92
CA VAL A 128 4.49 14.74 13.18
C VAL A 128 3.49 15.03 12.06
N GLY A 129 2.91 13.99 11.50
CA GLY A 129 2.01 14.11 10.36
C GLY A 129 2.70 14.00 8.99
N ARG A 130 4.02 13.73 8.95
CA ARG A 130 4.73 13.55 7.69
C ARG A 130 4.36 12.25 6.98
N THR A 131 4.33 11.14 7.71
CA THR A 131 4.10 9.81 7.12
C THR A 131 2.62 9.62 6.77
N LEU A 132 2.33 9.38 5.50
CA LEU A 132 0.97 9.14 5.00
C LEU A 132 0.53 7.70 5.25
N LEU A 133 -0.78 7.47 5.22
CA LEU A 133 -1.38 6.14 5.41
C LEU A 133 -2.24 5.73 4.20
N MET A 134 -2.23 4.44 3.92
CA MET A 134 -3.04 3.78 2.91
C MET A 134 -3.57 2.46 3.48
N ALA A 135 -4.83 2.14 3.29
CA ALA A 135 -5.39 0.86 3.71
C ALA A 135 -5.42 -0.16 2.57
N ALA A 136 -5.11 -1.43 2.87
CA ALA A 136 -5.37 -2.56 2.00
C ALA A 136 -6.59 -3.33 2.51
N LEU A 137 -7.65 -3.37 1.70
CA LEU A 137 -8.86 -4.13 1.99
C LEU A 137 -8.73 -5.52 1.34
N GLU A 138 -8.75 -6.55 2.17
CA GLU A 138 -8.41 -7.92 1.77
C GLU A 138 -9.50 -8.93 2.15
N SER A 139 -10.57 -8.44 2.78
CA SER A 139 -11.70 -9.26 3.26
C SER A 139 -13.04 -8.59 3.00
N PRO A 140 -14.15 -9.36 2.98
CA PRO A 140 -15.50 -8.81 2.95
C PRO A 140 -15.77 -7.81 4.07
N LYS A 141 -15.25 -8.06 5.27
CA LYS A 141 -15.39 -7.16 6.42
C LYS A 141 -14.74 -5.80 6.16
N GLY A 142 -13.50 -5.79 5.63
CA GLY A 142 -12.82 -4.56 5.25
C GLY A 142 -13.60 -3.77 4.18
N ILE A 143 -14.16 -4.46 3.18
CA ILE A 143 -14.99 -3.82 2.14
C ILE A 143 -16.28 -3.23 2.72
N LEU A 144 -16.95 -3.92 3.64
CA LEU A 144 -18.18 -3.41 4.27
C LEU A 144 -17.91 -2.19 5.15
N ASN A 145 -16.74 -2.11 5.79
CA ASN A 145 -16.30 -1.00 6.63
C ASN A 145 -15.48 0.07 5.86
N ALA A 146 -15.44 -0.01 4.52
CA ALA A 146 -14.54 0.81 3.72
C ALA A 146 -14.66 2.32 3.98
N TYR A 147 -15.86 2.85 4.18
CA TYR A 147 -16.06 4.28 4.42
C TYR A 147 -15.46 4.71 5.77
N GLU A 148 -15.69 3.95 6.82
CA GLU A 148 -15.13 4.23 8.15
C GLU A 148 -13.60 4.17 8.13
N ILE A 149 -13.03 3.18 7.43
CA ILE A 149 -11.58 3.05 7.23
C ILE A 149 -11.03 4.25 6.46
N CYS A 150 -11.64 4.60 5.33
CA CYS A 150 -11.18 5.70 4.47
C CYS A 150 -11.21 7.07 5.15
N SER A 151 -12.16 7.27 6.08
CA SER A 151 -12.36 8.54 6.81
C SER A 151 -11.71 8.58 8.20
N ALA A 152 -10.99 7.53 8.60
CA ALA A 152 -10.49 7.39 9.96
C ALA A 152 -9.35 8.36 10.33
N SER A 153 -8.61 8.91 9.37
CA SER A 153 -7.46 9.78 9.65
C SER A 153 -7.20 10.77 8.52
N ASP A 154 -6.76 11.96 8.86
CA ASP A 154 -6.30 12.95 7.88
C ASP A 154 -5.02 12.54 7.14
N ARG A 155 -4.28 11.54 7.65
CA ARG A 155 -3.12 10.94 7.00
C ARG A 155 -3.50 10.00 5.86
N MET A 156 -4.76 9.57 5.75
CA MET A 156 -5.22 8.68 4.69
C MET A 156 -5.17 9.37 3.34
N PHE A 157 -4.34 8.85 2.43
CA PHE A 157 -4.30 9.33 1.05
C PHE A 157 -5.01 8.39 0.08
N GLY A 158 -5.21 7.12 0.46
CA GLY A 158 -5.78 6.15 -0.44
C GLY A 158 -6.18 4.83 0.19
N VAL A 159 -6.90 4.07 -0.59
CA VAL A 159 -7.32 2.70 -0.28
C VAL A 159 -7.11 1.80 -1.51
N ALA A 160 -6.73 0.56 -1.28
CA ALA A 160 -6.60 -0.43 -2.35
C ALA A 160 -7.24 -1.76 -1.95
N ILE A 161 -7.67 -2.52 -2.95
CA ILE A 161 -8.08 -3.90 -2.75
C ILE A 161 -6.90 -4.84 -3.03
N SER A 162 -6.71 -5.86 -2.17
CA SER A 162 -5.76 -6.96 -2.39
C SER A 162 -6.53 -8.18 -2.87
N GLY A 163 -6.54 -8.38 -4.20
CA GLY A 163 -7.42 -9.35 -4.84
C GLY A 163 -7.14 -10.80 -4.51
N GLY A 164 -5.88 -11.16 -4.20
CA GLY A 164 -5.51 -12.53 -3.84
C GLY A 164 -6.21 -13.01 -2.56
N ASP A 165 -6.02 -12.29 -1.46
CA ASP A 165 -6.62 -12.64 -0.17
C ASP A 165 -8.12 -12.36 -0.13
N PHE A 166 -8.58 -11.30 -0.81
CA PHE A 166 -10.00 -11.06 -0.96
C PHE A 166 -10.72 -12.25 -1.61
N ARG A 167 -10.20 -12.80 -2.73
CA ARG A 167 -10.78 -13.99 -3.38
C ARG A 167 -10.79 -15.21 -2.49
N LYS A 168 -9.71 -15.43 -1.70
CA LYS A 168 -9.68 -16.52 -0.71
C LYS A 168 -10.80 -16.38 0.32
N CYS A 169 -10.98 -15.17 0.89
CA CYS A 169 -12.06 -14.90 1.86
C CYS A 169 -13.44 -15.07 1.23
N MET A 170 -13.62 -14.65 -0.02
CA MET A 170 -14.88 -14.82 -0.77
C MET A 170 -15.12 -16.24 -1.28
N GLN A 171 -14.13 -17.15 -1.12
CA GLN A 171 -14.19 -18.51 -1.66
C GLN A 171 -14.43 -18.55 -3.18
N THR A 172 -13.89 -17.56 -3.90
CA THR A 172 -14.00 -17.44 -5.35
C THR A 172 -12.63 -17.52 -6.02
N LYS A 173 -12.64 -17.55 -7.36
CA LYS A 173 -11.45 -17.56 -8.20
C LYS A 173 -11.45 -16.36 -9.12
N PHE A 174 -10.29 -16.06 -9.67
CA PHE A 174 -10.16 -15.05 -10.72
C PHE A 174 -11.13 -15.32 -11.87
N SER A 175 -11.85 -14.28 -12.27
CA SER A 175 -12.72 -14.27 -13.43
C SER A 175 -12.20 -13.25 -14.45
N PRO A 176 -11.99 -13.64 -15.73
CA PRO A 176 -11.44 -12.72 -16.75
C PRO A 176 -12.31 -11.49 -17.01
N ASP A 177 -13.64 -11.58 -16.75
CA ASP A 177 -14.57 -10.45 -16.86
C ASP A 177 -14.62 -9.57 -15.60
N GLY A 178 -13.89 -9.93 -14.55
CA GLY A 178 -13.78 -9.18 -13.30
C GLY A 178 -15.01 -9.21 -12.41
N VAL A 179 -16.01 -10.06 -12.71
CA VAL A 179 -17.27 -10.15 -11.94
C VAL A 179 -17.04 -10.56 -10.49
N ASP A 180 -15.99 -11.35 -10.23
CA ASP A 180 -15.57 -11.82 -8.91
C ASP A 180 -15.24 -10.68 -7.91
N MET A 181 -14.86 -9.51 -8.42
CA MET A 181 -14.50 -8.36 -7.60
C MET A 181 -15.36 -7.12 -7.86
N LEU A 182 -16.28 -7.16 -8.80
CA LEU A 182 -17.01 -5.97 -9.26
C LEU A 182 -17.75 -5.25 -8.13
N ALA A 183 -18.46 -5.99 -7.28
CA ALA A 183 -19.19 -5.42 -6.15
C ALA A 183 -18.25 -4.78 -5.12
N ALA A 184 -17.14 -5.46 -4.79
CA ALA A 184 -16.14 -4.94 -3.85
C ALA A 184 -15.43 -3.69 -4.39
N ARG A 185 -15.04 -3.71 -5.66
CA ARG A 185 -14.47 -2.55 -6.37
C ARG A 185 -15.41 -1.36 -6.33
N GLY A 186 -16.70 -1.56 -6.62
CA GLY A 186 -17.72 -0.51 -6.59
C GLY A 186 -17.89 0.09 -5.20
N GLN A 187 -18.03 -0.74 -4.17
CA GLN A 187 -18.21 -0.28 -2.79
C GLN A 187 -16.98 0.48 -2.26
N MET A 188 -15.79 -0.05 -2.49
CA MET A 188 -14.55 0.62 -2.09
C MET A 188 -14.37 1.97 -2.80
N LEU A 189 -14.68 2.04 -4.09
CA LEU A 189 -14.59 3.29 -4.85
C LEU A 189 -15.57 4.35 -4.32
N LEU A 190 -16.82 3.98 -4.04
CA LEU A 190 -17.80 4.89 -3.43
C LEU A 190 -17.31 5.41 -2.07
N ALA A 191 -16.78 4.52 -1.22
CA ALA A 191 -16.24 4.87 0.08
C ALA A 191 -15.06 5.85 -0.03
N ALA A 192 -14.10 5.58 -0.92
CA ALA A 192 -12.95 6.44 -1.16
C ALA A 192 -13.36 7.83 -1.64
N ARG A 193 -14.30 7.92 -2.58
CA ARG A 193 -14.82 9.20 -3.09
C ARG A 193 -15.58 9.98 -2.03
N ALA A 194 -16.38 9.31 -1.20
CA ALA A 194 -17.07 9.94 -0.08
C ALA A 194 -16.12 10.49 0.98
N ALA A 195 -15.00 9.80 1.22
CA ALA A 195 -13.93 10.23 2.13
C ALA A 195 -12.94 11.23 1.50
N GLY A 196 -13.02 11.49 0.19
CA GLY A 196 -12.13 12.42 -0.52
C GLY A 196 -10.70 11.90 -0.67
N ILE A 197 -10.49 10.58 -0.77
CA ILE A 197 -9.18 9.95 -0.97
C ILE A 197 -9.10 9.17 -2.28
N GLN A 198 -7.90 8.75 -2.66
CA GLN A 198 -7.64 7.99 -3.88
C GLN A 198 -7.99 6.50 -3.71
N CYS A 199 -8.36 5.86 -4.82
CA CYS A 199 -8.75 4.46 -4.88
C CYS A 199 -7.91 3.71 -5.90
N PHE A 200 -7.30 2.58 -5.49
CA PHE A 200 -6.38 1.81 -6.32
C PHE A 200 -6.85 0.37 -6.48
N ASP A 201 -6.73 -0.13 -7.70
CA ASP A 201 -7.05 -1.53 -7.98
C ASP A 201 -5.87 -2.47 -7.65
N THR A 202 -6.19 -3.75 -7.60
CA THR A 202 -5.26 -4.85 -7.31
C THR A 202 -4.27 -5.10 -8.45
N VAL A 203 -3.27 -5.95 -8.20
CA VAL A 203 -2.37 -6.47 -9.23
C VAL A 203 -3.10 -7.37 -10.23
N PHE A 204 -2.67 -7.37 -11.48
CA PHE A 204 -3.05 -8.36 -12.48
C PHE A 204 -2.02 -9.49 -12.46
N THR A 205 -2.46 -10.74 -12.28
CA THR A 205 -1.56 -11.83 -11.94
C THR A 205 -1.14 -12.71 -13.13
N ASP A 206 -1.83 -12.63 -14.26
CA ASP A 206 -1.45 -13.35 -15.48
C ASP A 206 -0.47 -12.49 -16.29
N LEU A 207 0.81 -12.80 -16.16
CA LEU A 207 1.89 -12.02 -16.80
C LEU A 207 1.95 -12.20 -18.34
N ASP A 208 1.31 -13.23 -18.87
CA ASP A 208 1.30 -13.54 -20.29
C ASP A 208 0.07 -12.97 -21.01
N ASP A 209 -0.97 -12.56 -20.27
CA ASP A 209 -2.21 -11.99 -20.81
C ASP A 209 -2.19 -10.45 -20.84
N ASN A 210 -1.47 -9.89 -21.80
CA ASN A 210 -1.40 -8.43 -21.99
C ASN A 210 -2.74 -7.79 -22.38
N GLU A 211 -3.58 -8.50 -23.13
CA GLU A 211 -4.89 -7.97 -23.54
C GLU A 211 -5.87 -7.96 -22.37
N GLY A 212 -5.88 -8.99 -21.54
CA GLY A 212 -6.66 -9.02 -20.30
C GLY A 212 -6.22 -7.92 -19.33
N PHE A 213 -4.90 -7.73 -19.14
CA PHE A 213 -4.37 -6.62 -18.34
C PHE A 213 -4.87 -5.26 -18.84
N LYS A 214 -4.77 -5.01 -20.15
CA LYS A 214 -5.24 -3.77 -20.78
C LYS A 214 -6.74 -3.56 -20.62
N ALA A 215 -7.52 -4.63 -20.80
CA ALA A 215 -8.97 -4.59 -20.63
C ALA A 215 -9.36 -4.23 -19.19
N GLU A 216 -8.71 -4.85 -18.18
CA GLU A 216 -8.93 -4.53 -16.77
C GLU A 216 -8.54 -3.08 -16.43
N VAL A 217 -7.40 -2.59 -16.94
CA VAL A 217 -6.98 -1.19 -16.75
C VAL A 217 -8.01 -0.21 -17.32
N LEU A 218 -8.53 -0.48 -18.52
CA LEU A 218 -9.55 0.38 -19.15
C LEU A 218 -10.87 0.35 -18.40
N GLN A 219 -11.30 -0.82 -17.93
CA GLN A 219 -12.49 -0.98 -17.09
C GLN A 219 -12.36 -0.18 -15.80
N ASN A 220 -11.24 -0.34 -15.08
CA ASN A 220 -10.99 0.37 -13.82
C ASN A 220 -10.92 1.89 -14.02
N LYS A 221 -10.29 2.34 -15.09
CA LYS A 221 -10.30 3.76 -15.48
C LYS A 221 -11.72 4.26 -15.75
N ALA A 222 -12.54 3.49 -16.44
CA ALA A 222 -13.94 3.84 -16.71
C ALA A 222 -14.79 3.86 -15.43
N MET A 223 -14.51 3.01 -14.44
CA MET A 223 -15.12 3.04 -13.12
C MET A 223 -14.70 4.26 -12.31
N GLY A 224 -13.53 4.84 -12.56
CA GLY A 224 -13.00 6.01 -11.86
C GLY A 224 -11.87 5.74 -10.88
N PHE A 225 -11.17 4.61 -10.98
CA PHE A 225 -9.95 4.36 -10.17
C PHE A 225 -8.83 5.34 -10.52
N ASP A 226 -8.04 5.73 -9.53
CA ASP A 226 -6.90 6.64 -9.69
C ASP A 226 -5.65 5.93 -10.21
N GLY A 227 -5.52 4.65 -9.92
CA GLY A 227 -4.36 3.86 -10.31
C GLY A 227 -4.51 2.38 -10.04
N LYS A 228 -3.43 1.65 -10.32
CA LYS A 228 -3.37 0.19 -10.21
C LYS A 228 -2.07 -0.26 -9.57
N SER A 229 -2.16 -1.30 -8.74
CA SER A 229 -0.99 -2.06 -8.27
C SER A 229 -0.44 -2.94 -9.40
N LEU A 230 0.90 -3.06 -9.46
CA LEU A 230 1.65 -3.79 -10.48
C LEU A 230 2.65 -4.76 -9.82
#